data_e854b2cc3f24b6fc19371c1fd8937d0d
#
_entry.id   e854b2cc3f24b6fc19371c1fd8937d0d
#
_cell.length_a   1.000
_cell.length_b   1.000
_cell.length_c   1.000
_cell.angle_alpha   90.00
_cell.angle_beta   90.00
_cell.angle_gamma   90.00
#
_symmetry.space_group_name_H-M   'P 1'
#
loop_
_entity.id
_entity.type
_entity.pdbx_description
1 polymer ?
#
loop_
_entity_poly.entity_id
_entity_poly.type
_entity_poly.pdbx_seq_one_letter_code
_entity_poly.pdbx_strand_id
1 'polypeptide(L)'
;LEDSPEMWLEYPIATMPEPEKLVSAITNISRFEPEHQANLYRKASLHAVDRFFMQSRRSVNLLERPFTSATNKSRTWHGYSAYNPAMLTKMADIFRVHYNYVKTNDKGETPAMRLGLAKGPVALEKIIYLGKYDRTK
;
A
#
# COMPACT_ATOMS: atom_id res chain seq x y z
N LEU A 1 -12.15 17.35 17.60
CA LEU A 1 -12.63 16.94 16.28
C LEU A 1 -14.06 17.46 16.20
N GLU A 2 -14.22 18.64 15.59
CA GLU A 2 -15.53 19.21 15.34
C GLU A 2 -16.26 18.34 14.32
N ASP A 3 -17.49 17.99 14.64
CA ASP A 3 -18.44 17.28 13.79
C ASP A 3 -18.62 18.01 12.46
N SER A 4 -17.83 17.67 11.47
CA SER A 4 -18.16 17.97 10.09
C SER A 4 -19.30 17.03 9.71
N PRO A 5 -20.44 17.52 9.17
CA PRO A 5 -21.49 16.64 8.74
C PRO A 5 -20.90 15.67 7.71
N GLU A 6 -20.97 14.39 8.01
CA GLU A 6 -20.53 13.32 7.11
C GLU A 6 -21.43 13.35 5.87
N MET A 7 -21.02 14.12 4.87
CA MET A 7 -21.69 14.12 3.58
C MET A 7 -21.16 12.93 2.77
N TRP A 8 -21.95 11.89 2.72
CA TRP A 8 -21.70 10.73 1.88
C TRP A 8 -22.11 11.05 0.45
N LEU A 9 -21.17 10.89 -0.47
CA LEU A 9 -21.39 11.06 -1.91
C LEU A 9 -21.31 9.70 -2.58
N GLU A 10 -22.26 9.46 -3.48
CA GLU A 10 -22.20 8.29 -4.35
C GLU A 10 -21.02 8.44 -5.34
N TYR A 11 -20.18 7.41 -5.42
CA TYR A 11 -19.03 7.43 -6.30
C TYR A 11 -19.48 7.27 -7.76
N PRO A 12 -19.11 8.22 -8.65
CA PRO A 12 -19.71 8.30 -9.99
C PRO A 12 -19.29 7.14 -10.93
N ILE A 13 -18.27 6.37 -10.56
CA ILE A 13 -17.76 5.25 -11.37
C ILE A 13 -18.03 3.97 -10.62
N ALA A 14 -19.21 3.40 -10.84
CA ALA A 14 -19.57 2.10 -10.30
C ALA A 14 -18.69 1.01 -10.91
N THR A 15 -18.33 0.04 -10.08
CA THR A 15 -17.64 -1.18 -10.53
C THR A 15 -18.50 -2.40 -10.26
N MET A 16 -18.34 -3.46 -11.06
CA MET A 16 -19.13 -4.69 -10.88
C MET A 16 -19.05 -5.28 -9.46
N PRO A 17 -17.90 -5.30 -8.76
CA PRO A 17 -17.83 -5.79 -7.38
C PRO A 17 -18.34 -4.77 -6.34
N GLU A 18 -18.46 -3.50 -6.68
CA GLU A 18 -18.89 -2.42 -5.78
C GLU A 18 -19.86 -1.48 -6.52
N PRO A 19 -21.13 -1.92 -6.72
CA PRO A 19 -22.10 -1.11 -7.48
C PRO A 19 -22.57 0.14 -6.72
N GLU A 20 -22.57 0.09 -5.39
CA GLU A 20 -23.06 1.17 -4.51
C GLU A 20 -21.92 1.69 -3.62
N LYS A 21 -20.93 2.31 -4.26
CA LYS A 21 -19.80 2.85 -3.54
C LYS A 21 -20.06 4.26 -3.05
N LEU A 22 -19.96 4.46 -1.75
CA LEU A 22 -20.06 5.77 -1.10
C LEU A 22 -18.67 6.27 -0.71
N VAL A 23 -18.47 7.57 -0.80
CA VAL A 23 -17.22 8.25 -0.46
C VAL A 23 -17.52 9.44 0.44
N SER A 24 -16.76 9.58 1.51
CA SER A 24 -16.83 10.74 2.41
C SER A 24 -15.43 11.27 2.71
N ALA A 25 -15.33 12.57 2.98
CA ALA A 25 -14.10 13.20 3.40
C ALA A 25 -13.99 13.17 4.93
N ILE A 26 -12.92 12.57 5.46
CA ILE A 26 -12.64 12.53 6.90
C ILE A 26 -12.17 13.90 7.42
N THR A 27 -11.57 14.71 6.54
CA THR A 27 -11.08 16.05 6.87
C THR A 27 -11.89 17.12 6.16
N ASN A 28 -11.94 18.32 6.74
CA ASN A 28 -12.62 19.45 6.11
C ASN A 28 -11.91 19.85 4.81
N ILE A 29 -12.55 19.55 3.68
CA ILE A 29 -12.08 19.88 2.33
C ILE A 29 -12.76 21.12 1.74
N SER A 30 -13.69 21.76 2.48
CA SER A 30 -14.45 22.92 1.99
C SER A 30 -13.58 24.13 1.65
N ARG A 31 -12.34 24.17 2.18
CA ARG A 31 -11.34 25.20 1.87
C ARG A 31 -10.74 25.10 0.46
N PHE A 32 -10.94 23.98 -0.21
CA PHE A 32 -10.44 23.78 -1.57
C PHE A 32 -11.47 24.19 -2.60
N GLU A 33 -11.02 24.59 -3.77
CA GLU A 33 -11.90 24.89 -4.89
C GLU A 33 -12.71 23.66 -5.30
N PRO A 34 -13.95 23.85 -5.82
CA PRO A 34 -14.85 22.75 -6.19
C PRO A 34 -14.23 21.75 -7.16
N GLU A 35 -13.42 22.22 -8.11
CA GLU A 35 -12.72 21.37 -9.06
C GLU A 35 -11.67 20.46 -8.36
N HIS A 36 -10.96 21.03 -7.38
CA HIS A 36 -10.01 20.26 -6.58
C HIS A 36 -10.71 19.22 -5.71
N GLN A 37 -11.83 19.59 -5.08
CA GLN A 37 -12.67 18.67 -4.31
C GLN A 37 -13.15 17.51 -5.17
N ALA A 38 -13.69 17.79 -6.36
CA ALA A 38 -14.13 16.77 -7.31
C ALA A 38 -12.99 15.82 -7.72
N ASN A 39 -11.79 16.35 -7.93
CA ASN A 39 -10.62 15.54 -8.24
C ASN A 39 -10.19 14.64 -7.07
N LEU A 40 -10.30 15.09 -5.82
CA LEU A 40 -10.04 14.28 -4.64
C LEU A 40 -11.04 13.12 -4.55
N TYR A 41 -12.34 13.39 -4.70
CA TYR A 41 -13.37 12.36 -4.70
C TYR A 41 -13.17 11.36 -5.84
N ARG A 42 -12.86 11.83 -7.05
CA ARG A 42 -12.59 10.95 -8.20
C ARG A 42 -11.39 10.03 -7.97
N LYS A 43 -10.38 10.49 -7.24
CA LYS A 43 -9.17 9.71 -6.90
C LYS A 43 -9.36 8.80 -5.68
N ALA A 44 -10.45 8.95 -4.94
CA ALA A 44 -10.78 8.14 -3.77
C ALA A 44 -11.18 6.71 -4.19
N SER A 45 -10.23 5.95 -4.73
CA SER A 45 -10.40 4.56 -5.14
C SER A 45 -9.48 3.65 -4.35
N LEU A 46 -9.87 2.37 -4.22
CA LEU A 46 -9.06 1.36 -3.56
C LEU A 46 -7.88 0.86 -4.43
N HIS A 47 -7.74 1.35 -5.67
CA HIS A 47 -6.69 0.89 -6.59
C HIS A 47 -5.27 0.95 -6.01
N ALA A 48 -4.95 2.01 -5.27
CA ALA A 48 -3.63 2.14 -4.65
C ALA A 48 -3.40 1.08 -3.58
N VAL A 49 -4.43 0.81 -2.78
CA VAL A 49 -4.41 -0.20 -1.71
C VAL A 49 -4.33 -1.60 -2.31
N ASP A 50 -5.17 -1.91 -3.28
CA ASP A 50 -5.17 -3.20 -3.98
C ASP A 50 -3.84 -3.46 -4.67
N ARG A 51 -3.28 -2.45 -5.32
CA ARG A 51 -1.96 -2.54 -5.96
C ARG A 51 -0.88 -2.80 -4.94
N PHE A 52 -0.92 -2.14 -3.77
CA PHE A 52 0.04 -2.37 -2.70
C PHE A 52 -0.07 -3.81 -2.17
N PHE A 53 -1.27 -4.30 -1.87
CA PHE A 53 -1.48 -5.67 -1.43
C PHE A 53 -1.06 -6.70 -2.48
N MET A 54 -1.33 -6.44 -3.75
CA MET A 54 -0.88 -7.31 -4.83
C MET A 54 0.65 -7.38 -4.90
N GLN A 55 1.33 -6.23 -4.78
CA GLN A 55 2.80 -6.18 -4.76
C GLN A 55 3.38 -6.85 -3.53
N SER A 56 2.76 -6.68 -2.36
CA SER A 56 3.17 -7.34 -1.12
C SER A 56 3.14 -8.86 -1.27
N ARG A 57 2.05 -9.40 -1.79
CA ARG A 57 1.92 -10.86 -2.03
C ARG A 57 2.93 -11.38 -3.03
N ARG A 58 3.21 -10.65 -4.11
CA ARG A 58 4.19 -11.06 -5.13
C ARG A 58 5.64 -10.94 -4.65
N SER A 59 5.92 -10.04 -3.71
CA SER A 59 7.26 -9.81 -3.19
C SER A 59 7.60 -10.65 -1.98
N VAL A 60 6.60 -11.10 -1.24
CA VAL A 60 6.77 -11.88 0.01
C VAL A 60 6.06 -13.21 -0.14
N ASN A 61 6.81 -14.26 -0.40
CA ASN A 61 6.26 -15.61 -0.63
C ASN A 61 5.36 -16.11 0.51
N LEU A 62 5.64 -15.70 1.75
CA LEU A 62 4.81 -16.05 2.91
C LEU A 62 3.41 -15.44 2.89
N LEU A 63 3.19 -14.42 2.05
CA LEU A 63 1.89 -13.77 1.83
C LEU A 63 1.17 -14.29 0.59
N GLU A 64 1.77 -15.25 -0.13
CA GLU A 64 1.18 -15.85 -1.32
C GLU A 64 -0.15 -16.55 -0.96
N ARG A 65 -1.14 -16.37 -1.82
CA ARG A 65 -2.41 -17.07 -1.63
C ARG A 65 -2.27 -18.55 -1.93
N PRO A 66 -2.92 -19.41 -1.16
CA PRO A 66 -3.04 -20.81 -1.53
C PRO A 66 -3.79 -20.94 -2.87
N PHE A 67 -3.35 -21.83 -3.72
CA PHE A 67 -3.96 -22.06 -5.03
C PHE A 67 -4.25 -23.54 -5.26
N THR A 68 -5.25 -23.79 -6.08
CA THR A 68 -5.58 -25.12 -6.55
C THR A 68 -4.97 -25.33 -7.93
N SER A 69 -4.42 -26.51 -8.19
CA SER A 69 -3.95 -26.89 -9.51
C SER A 69 -4.61 -28.19 -9.98
N ALA A 70 -4.77 -28.33 -11.29
CA ALA A 70 -5.29 -29.57 -11.89
C ALA A 70 -4.39 -30.76 -11.56
N THR A 71 -3.09 -30.57 -11.49
CA THR A 71 -2.08 -31.58 -11.14
C THR A 71 -2.27 -32.11 -9.73
N ASN A 72 -2.75 -31.28 -8.79
CA ASN A 72 -3.00 -31.65 -7.42
C ASN A 72 -4.43 -32.14 -7.16
N LYS A 73 -5.17 -32.57 -8.21
CA LYS A 73 -6.56 -33.02 -8.09
C LYS A 73 -7.44 -32.02 -7.34
N SER A 74 -7.30 -30.73 -7.66
CA SER A 74 -8.01 -29.61 -7.04
C SER A 74 -7.74 -29.42 -5.54
N ARG A 75 -6.71 -30.02 -4.98
CA ARG A 75 -6.29 -29.75 -3.60
C ARG A 75 -5.65 -28.38 -3.49
N THR A 76 -5.96 -27.66 -2.43
CA THR A 76 -5.35 -26.38 -2.15
C THR A 76 -3.93 -26.57 -1.62
N TRP A 77 -2.97 -25.91 -2.26
CA TRP A 77 -1.58 -25.94 -1.82
C TRP A 77 -1.25 -24.72 -0.97
N HIS A 78 -0.74 -24.96 0.23
CA HIS A 78 -0.36 -23.94 1.22
C HIS A 78 1.17 -23.89 1.42
N GLY A 79 1.95 -24.21 0.41
CA GLY A 79 3.37 -24.43 0.55
C GLY A 79 4.20 -23.25 1.04
N TYR A 80 3.68 -22.03 0.92
CA TYR A 80 4.37 -20.82 1.38
C TYR A 80 3.78 -20.22 2.67
N SER A 81 2.81 -20.89 3.28
CA SER A 81 2.23 -20.41 4.53
C SER A 81 3.26 -20.37 5.65
N ALA A 82 3.28 -19.26 6.39
CA ALA A 82 4.20 -19.12 7.50
C ALA A 82 3.86 -20.10 8.63
N TYR A 83 4.85 -20.87 9.05
CA TYR A 83 4.70 -21.77 10.22
C TYR A 83 4.41 -20.97 11.50
N ASN A 84 5.08 -19.81 11.66
CA ASN A 84 4.84 -18.90 12.76
C ASN A 84 4.20 -17.60 12.25
N PRO A 85 2.93 -17.31 12.59
CA PRO A 85 2.24 -16.09 12.15
C PRO A 85 2.96 -14.78 12.52
N ALA A 86 3.71 -14.75 13.63
CA ALA A 86 4.49 -13.57 14.02
C ALA A 86 5.57 -13.19 12.99
N MET A 87 6.01 -14.13 12.18
CA MET A 87 6.94 -13.84 11.08
C MET A 87 6.29 -13.03 9.96
N LEU A 88 4.98 -13.17 9.74
CA LEU A 88 4.26 -12.38 8.75
C LEU A 88 4.31 -10.89 9.08
N THR A 89 4.11 -10.53 10.35
CA THR A 89 4.17 -9.13 10.79
C THR A 89 5.57 -8.55 10.53
N LYS A 90 6.62 -9.29 10.91
CA LYS A 90 8.00 -8.85 10.69
C LYS A 90 8.32 -8.67 9.19
N MET A 91 7.88 -9.61 8.36
CA MET A 91 8.08 -9.52 6.91
C MET A 91 7.29 -8.37 6.29
N ALA A 92 6.07 -8.11 6.77
CA ALA A 92 5.26 -6.98 6.33
C ALA A 92 5.91 -5.64 6.71
N ASP A 93 6.50 -5.54 7.90
CA ASP A 93 7.24 -4.34 8.33
C ASP A 93 8.48 -4.10 7.47
N ILE A 94 9.26 -5.14 7.20
CA ILE A 94 10.43 -5.05 6.31
C ILE A 94 9.98 -4.62 4.90
N PHE A 95 8.92 -5.24 4.38
CA PHE A 95 8.39 -4.89 3.07
C PHE A 95 7.90 -3.44 3.03
N ARG A 96 7.19 -2.98 4.06
CA ARG A 96 6.70 -1.60 4.18
C ARG A 96 7.85 -0.58 4.11
N VAL A 97 8.94 -0.83 4.85
CA VAL A 97 10.11 0.05 4.84
C VAL A 97 10.80 0.00 3.47
N HIS A 98 11.04 -1.18 2.94
CA HIS A 98 11.65 -1.34 1.61
C HIS A 98 10.82 -0.66 0.51
N TYR A 99 9.50 -0.88 0.50
CA TYR A 99 8.60 -0.31 -0.50
C TYR A 99 8.60 1.22 -0.46
N ASN A 100 8.55 1.80 0.74
CA ASN A 100 8.41 3.24 0.89
C ASN A 100 9.73 4.02 0.72
N TYR A 101 10.86 3.44 1.10
CA TYR A 101 12.12 4.19 1.19
C TYR A 101 13.23 3.70 0.25
N VAL A 102 13.16 2.45 -0.23
CA VAL A 102 14.22 1.85 -1.05
C VAL A 102 13.78 1.67 -2.50
N LYS A 103 12.58 1.10 -2.70
CA LYS A 103 12.08 0.76 -4.04
C LYS A 103 11.70 2.02 -4.81
N THR A 104 12.38 2.25 -5.94
CA THR A 104 12.11 3.37 -6.83
C THR A 104 11.14 2.98 -7.95
N ASN A 105 10.43 3.98 -8.48
CA ASN A 105 9.69 3.90 -9.74
C ASN A 105 10.63 4.13 -10.94
N ASP A 106 10.07 4.15 -12.16
CA ASP A 106 10.81 4.39 -13.41
C ASP A 106 11.48 5.78 -13.46
N LYS A 107 11.01 6.72 -12.64
CA LYS A 107 11.58 8.08 -12.50
C LYS A 107 12.66 8.17 -11.41
N GLY A 108 13.01 7.07 -10.75
CA GLY A 108 13.96 7.04 -9.65
C GLY A 108 13.41 7.56 -8.31
N GLU A 109 12.09 7.75 -8.20
CA GLU A 109 11.44 8.28 -6.99
C GLU A 109 10.87 7.16 -6.13
N THR A 110 11.01 7.26 -4.82
CA THR A 110 10.33 6.40 -3.86
C THR A 110 8.98 7.01 -3.42
N PRO A 111 8.04 6.23 -2.88
CA PRO A 111 6.82 6.78 -2.29
C PRO A 111 7.08 7.84 -1.22
N ALA A 112 8.11 7.65 -0.38
CA ALA A 112 8.49 8.63 0.65
C ALA A 112 8.99 9.96 0.06
N MET A 113 9.73 9.92 -1.06
CA MET A 113 10.14 11.12 -1.78
C MET A 113 8.93 11.89 -2.33
N ARG A 114 7.97 11.20 -2.88
CA ARG A 114 6.75 11.81 -3.42
C ARG A 114 5.89 12.48 -2.36
N LEU A 115 5.99 12.04 -1.10
CA LEU A 115 5.34 12.64 0.06
C LEU A 115 6.20 13.70 0.75
N GLY A 116 7.41 13.97 0.25
CA GLY A 116 8.34 14.92 0.87
C GLY A 116 8.98 14.42 2.18
N LEU A 117 8.86 13.13 2.49
CA LEU A 117 9.41 12.53 3.71
C LEU A 117 10.88 12.11 3.57
N ALA A 118 11.37 12.01 2.34
CA ALA A 118 12.77 11.67 2.05
C ALA A 118 13.27 12.48 0.86
N LYS A 119 14.55 12.85 0.88
CA LYS A 119 15.22 13.59 -0.20
C LYS A 119 15.77 12.67 -1.30
N GLY A 120 15.87 11.37 -1.03
CA GLY A 120 16.39 10.37 -1.93
C GLY A 120 16.07 8.96 -1.45
N PRO A 121 16.35 7.94 -2.27
CA PRO A 121 16.24 6.54 -1.84
C PRO A 121 17.20 6.28 -0.68
N VAL A 122 16.75 5.53 0.29
CA VAL A 122 17.56 5.15 1.46
C VAL A 122 18.30 3.86 1.15
N ALA A 123 19.62 3.86 1.37
CA ALA A 123 20.41 2.64 1.20
C ALA A 123 19.98 1.57 2.22
N LEU A 124 19.91 0.32 1.76
CA LEU A 124 19.44 -0.81 2.58
C LEU A 124 20.29 -0.99 3.84
N GLU A 125 21.59 -0.78 3.74
CA GLU A 125 22.54 -0.85 4.85
C GLU A 125 22.19 0.13 5.98
N LYS A 126 21.72 1.33 5.64
CA LYS A 126 21.31 2.33 6.65
C LYS A 126 20.07 1.89 7.40
N ILE A 127 19.20 1.12 6.75
CA ILE A 127 17.98 0.59 7.38
C ILE A 127 18.35 -0.57 8.31
N ILE A 128 19.19 -1.51 7.83
CA ILE A 128 19.55 -2.71 8.58
C ILE A 128 20.40 -2.37 9.81
N TYR A 129 21.35 -1.48 9.65
CA TYR A 129 22.32 -1.17 10.71
C TYR A 129 21.98 0.07 11.54
N LEU A 130 20.80 0.69 11.32
CA LEU A 130 20.29 1.83 12.09
C LEU A 130 21.34 2.95 12.32
N GLY A 131 22.10 3.26 11.28
CA GLY A 131 23.10 4.33 11.35
C GLY A 131 24.39 3.99 12.11
N LYS A 132 24.58 2.77 12.61
CA LYS A 132 25.84 2.31 13.22
C LYS A 132 26.93 2.01 12.19
N TYR A 133 26.61 2.10 10.90
CA TYR A 133 27.57 1.85 9.83
C TYR A 133 28.15 3.18 9.34
N ASP A 134 29.13 3.68 10.08
CA ASP A 134 29.99 4.76 9.59
C ASP A 134 31.07 4.13 8.69
N ARG A 135 30.85 4.19 7.38
CA ARG A 135 31.85 3.83 6.39
C ARG A 135 32.80 5.01 6.17
N THR A 136 33.46 5.46 7.20
CA THR A 136 34.69 6.22 7.05
C THR A 136 35.84 5.23 7.06
N LYS A 137 36.07 4.59 5.93
CA LYS A 137 37.39 4.10 5.45
C LYS A 137 37.25 3.71 3.98
#